data_f80df4493bdbb209fdf219adb7d9b92b
#
_entry.id   f80df4493bdbb209fdf219adb7d9b92b
#
_cell.length_a   1.000
_cell.length_b   1.000
_cell.length_c   1.000
_cell.angle_alpha   90.00
_cell.angle_beta   90.00
_cell.angle_gamma   90.00
#
_symmetry.space_group_name_H-M   'P 1'
#
loop_
_entity.id
_entity.type
_entity.pdbx_description
1 polymer ?
#
loop_
_entity_poly.entity_id
_entity_poly.type
_entity_poly.pdbx_seq_one_letter_code
_entity_poly.pdbx_strand_id
1 'polypeptide(L)'
;VQAVLVAVGGTTALVASLIALAQIDVKRALSFLVSSWFGFLFMAVGLGGREVAGHLLLVYPLPMALILMAIGTIMIGNVSQNLNQLGGLWGRRPLMGLAFLTGAAGLMALPPFAGFAALGELLTLAAQSSAPALLMPLVLLANTLICAGLVRVFALIWGGTTTPFSLRSAEVLWLMSLPTMLLAGLVLHLPVLLVHLGVLDLTPLPGWGAMAWPLLLSTLVGIGVSAGLYLGDRPLARPIPSLGGLQDWLAHDMQTERFYHRTVVAVVLALSRLAAWSELRVIDGFSGSSGGAALAGARRLSFTTSGRSQGYALTLLLGVLVMAAWLLVARP
;
A
#
# COMPACT_ATOMS: atom_id res chain seq x y z
N VAL A 1 -11.41 21.21 -7.54
CA VAL A 1 -11.00 20.22 -6.52
C VAL A 1 -12.01 19.09 -6.44
N GLN A 2 -13.33 19.34 -6.34
CA GLN A 2 -14.37 18.32 -6.21
C GLN A 2 -14.37 17.31 -7.38
N ALA A 3 -14.37 17.77 -8.63
CA ALA A 3 -14.34 16.90 -9.80
C ALA A 3 -13.08 16.01 -9.84
N VAL A 4 -11.94 16.53 -9.41
CA VAL A 4 -10.69 15.76 -9.31
C VAL A 4 -10.83 14.65 -8.27
N LEU A 5 -11.40 14.94 -7.09
CA LEU A 5 -11.63 13.94 -6.06
C LEU A 5 -12.55 12.82 -6.52
N VAL A 6 -13.63 13.16 -7.25
CA VAL A 6 -14.56 12.17 -7.84
C VAL A 6 -13.83 11.30 -8.87
N ALA A 7 -13.07 11.92 -9.77
CA ALA A 7 -12.35 11.19 -10.81
C ALA A 7 -11.27 10.29 -10.22
N VAL A 8 -10.43 10.80 -9.32
CA VAL A 8 -9.38 10.02 -8.65
C VAL A 8 -9.99 8.94 -7.77
N GLY A 9 -11.03 9.25 -6.99
CA GLY A 9 -11.72 8.28 -6.14
C GLY A 9 -12.34 7.14 -6.97
N GLY A 10 -13.06 7.48 -8.03
CA GLY A 10 -13.71 6.50 -8.90
C GLY A 10 -12.71 5.60 -9.64
N THR A 11 -11.68 6.18 -10.22
CA THR A 11 -10.61 5.40 -10.88
C THR A 11 -9.86 4.52 -9.89
N THR A 12 -9.57 5.02 -8.70
CA THR A 12 -8.94 4.23 -7.63
C THR A 12 -9.82 3.05 -7.21
N ALA A 13 -11.14 3.29 -7.02
CA ALA A 13 -12.07 2.22 -6.65
C ALA A 13 -12.09 1.09 -7.68
N LEU A 14 -12.14 1.40 -8.97
CA LEU A 14 -12.14 0.41 -10.04
C LEU A 14 -10.78 -0.27 -10.22
N VAL A 15 -9.72 0.51 -10.38
CA VAL A 15 -8.39 -0.04 -10.71
C VAL A 15 -7.87 -0.88 -9.55
N ALA A 16 -8.01 -0.41 -8.30
CA ALA A 16 -7.56 -1.17 -7.15
C ALA A 16 -8.34 -2.48 -6.98
N SER A 17 -9.67 -2.49 -7.20
CA SER A 17 -10.45 -3.74 -7.14
C SER A 17 -10.08 -4.74 -8.23
N LEU A 18 -9.78 -4.27 -9.45
CA LEU A 18 -9.28 -5.12 -10.54
C LEU A 18 -7.90 -5.71 -10.22
N ILE A 19 -6.98 -4.90 -9.69
CA ILE A 19 -5.66 -5.37 -9.26
C ILE A 19 -5.80 -6.39 -8.13
N ALA A 20 -6.67 -6.15 -7.15
CA ALA A 20 -6.94 -7.09 -6.05
C ALA A 20 -7.34 -8.48 -6.55
N LEU A 21 -8.19 -8.55 -7.60
CA LEU A 21 -8.59 -9.80 -8.23
C LEU A 21 -7.47 -10.55 -8.94
N ALA A 22 -6.42 -9.85 -9.36
CA ALA A 22 -5.27 -10.47 -10.04
C ALA A 22 -4.17 -10.91 -9.07
N GLN A 23 -4.15 -10.38 -7.83
CA GLN A 23 -3.08 -10.62 -6.87
C GLN A 23 -3.01 -12.08 -6.41
N ILE A 24 -1.77 -12.58 -6.29
CA ILE A 24 -1.45 -13.91 -5.77
C ILE A 24 -1.09 -13.84 -4.28
N ASP A 25 -0.57 -12.71 -3.83
CA ASP A 25 -0.26 -12.44 -2.42
C ASP A 25 -1.50 -11.93 -1.68
N VAL A 26 -1.83 -12.59 -0.55
CA VAL A 26 -3.00 -12.25 0.27
C VAL A 26 -2.94 -10.83 0.79
N LYS A 27 -1.78 -10.39 1.29
CA LYS A 27 -1.63 -9.03 1.86
C LYS A 27 -1.83 -7.98 0.79
N ARG A 28 -1.22 -8.19 -0.39
CA ARG A 28 -1.37 -7.27 -1.52
C ARG A 28 -2.83 -7.23 -2.00
N ALA A 29 -3.49 -8.38 -2.12
CA ALA A 29 -4.91 -8.42 -2.48
C ALA A 29 -5.77 -7.60 -1.50
N LEU A 30 -5.59 -7.80 -0.19
CA LEU A 30 -6.31 -7.04 0.83
C LEU A 30 -5.96 -5.55 0.79
N SER A 31 -4.69 -5.18 0.60
CA SER A 31 -4.27 -3.77 0.50
C SER A 31 -4.95 -3.05 -0.67
N PHE A 32 -5.10 -3.71 -1.81
CA PHE A 32 -5.82 -3.13 -2.94
C PHE A 32 -7.33 -3.04 -2.71
N LEU A 33 -7.94 -4.00 -1.98
CA LEU A 33 -9.33 -3.87 -1.54
C LEU A 33 -9.53 -2.69 -0.58
N VAL A 34 -8.58 -2.44 0.32
CA VAL A 34 -8.55 -1.24 1.16
C VAL A 34 -8.50 0.02 0.30
N SER A 35 -7.59 0.08 -0.66
CA SER A 35 -7.45 1.23 -1.56
C SER A 35 -8.74 1.47 -2.36
N SER A 36 -9.39 0.41 -2.81
CA SER A 36 -10.67 0.50 -3.51
C SER A 36 -11.78 1.10 -2.63
N TRP A 37 -11.86 0.68 -1.35
CA TRP A 37 -12.82 1.24 -0.40
C TRP A 37 -12.55 2.74 -0.14
N PHE A 38 -11.29 3.14 0.03
CA PHE A 38 -10.94 4.55 0.15
C PHE A 38 -11.26 5.35 -1.12
N GLY A 39 -11.26 4.70 -2.29
CA GLY A 39 -11.77 5.30 -3.53
C GLY A 39 -13.21 5.76 -3.41
N PHE A 40 -14.09 4.95 -2.80
CA PHE A 40 -15.47 5.34 -2.50
C PHE A 40 -15.56 6.53 -1.55
N LEU A 41 -14.70 6.56 -0.53
CA LEU A 41 -14.63 7.68 0.42
C LEU A 41 -14.24 8.99 -0.27
N PHE A 42 -13.22 8.96 -1.14
CA PHE A 42 -12.84 10.13 -1.94
C PHE A 42 -13.96 10.58 -2.88
N MET A 43 -14.69 9.62 -3.49
CA MET A 43 -15.88 9.96 -4.30
C MET A 43 -16.95 10.66 -3.47
N ALA A 44 -17.27 10.15 -2.29
CA ALA A 44 -18.26 10.75 -1.40
C ALA A 44 -17.89 12.19 -1.05
N VAL A 45 -16.63 12.43 -0.64
CA VAL A 45 -16.13 13.78 -0.35
C VAL A 45 -16.21 14.68 -1.60
N GLY A 46 -15.80 14.16 -2.76
CA GLY A 46 -15.83 14.91 -4.03
C GLY A 46 -17.24 15.28 -4.49
N LEU A 47 -18.22 14.44 -4.19
CA LEU A 47 -19.65 14.70 -4.43
C LEU A 47 -20.30 15.63 -3.38
N GLY A 48 -19.55 16.06 -2.36
CA GLY A 48 -20.04 16.94 -1.31
C GLY A 48 -20.73 16.21 -0.16
N GLY A 49 -20.78 14.88 -0.16
CA GLY A 49 -21.40 14.05 0.85
C GLY A 49 -20.48 13.81 2.05
N ARG A 50 -20.27 14.82 2.89
CA ARG A 50 -19.41 14.70 4.10
C ARG A 50 -19.94 13.67 5.09
N GLU A 51 -21.24 13.60 5.29
CA GLU A 51 -21.89 12.62 6.16
C GLU A 51 -21.71 11.21 5.60
N VAL A 52 -21.95 11.03 4.31
CA VAL A 52 -21.74 9.74 3.61
C VAL A 52 -20.29 9.27 3.72
N ALA A 53 -19.33 10.19 3.56
CA ALA A 53 -17.92 9.88 3.75
C ALA A 53 -17.61 9.49 5.21
N GLY A 54 -18.24 10.14 6.17
CA GLY A 54 -18.17 9.80 7.59
C GLY A 54 -18.72 8.40 7.87
N HIS A 55 -19.87 8.03 7.31
CA HIS A 55 -20.47 6.71 7.45
C HIS A 55 -19.59 5.62 6.82
N LEU A 56 -19.07 5.83 5.61
CA LEU A 56 -18.11 4.91 4.97
C LEU A 56 -16.85 4.71 5.82
N LEU A 57 -16.36 5.78 6.45
CA LEU A 57 -15.19 5.72 7.32
C LEU A 57 -15.48 4.97 8.63
N LEU A 58 -16.68 5.12 9.21
CA LEU A 58 -17.06 4.44 10.45
C LEU A 58 -17.32 2.94 10.25
N VAL A 59 -17.91 2.57 9.12
CA VAL A 59 -18.27 1.17 8.81
C VAL A 59 -17.04 0.33 8.47
N TYR A 60 -16.00 0.91 7.89
CA TYR A 60 -14.85 0.21 7.34
C TYR A 60 -13.91 -0.45 8.38
N PRO A 61 -13.49 0.21 9.49
CA PRO A 61 -12.35 -0.25 10.29
C PRO A 61 -12.58 -1.62 10.97
N LEU A 62 -13.74 -1.83 11.58
CA LEU A 62 -14.01 -3.06 12.34
C LEU A 62 -14.06 -4.30 11.44
N PRO A 63 -14.82 -4.32 10.32
CA PRO A 63 -14.82 -5.45 9.41
C PRO A 63 -13.43 -5.72 8.79
N MET A 64 -12.70 -4.67 8.42
CA MET A 64 -11.36 -4.82 7.84
C MET A 64 -10.35 -5.34 8.86
N ALA A 65 -10.38 -4.83 10.08
CA ALA A 65 -9.55 -5.34 11.17
C ALA A 65 -9.82 -6.84 11.43
N LEU A 66 -11.09 -7.25 11.40
CA LEU A 66 -11.48 -8.65 11.55
C LEU A 66 -10.91 -9.54 10.44
N ILE A 67 -11.01 -9.11 9.19
CA ILE A 67 -10.41 -9.80 8.04
C ILE A 67 -8.89 -9.94 8.22
N LEU A 68 -8.23 -8.84 8.57
CA LEU A 68 -6.76 -8.83 8.77
C LEU A 68 -6.33 -9.71 9.93
N MET A 69 -7.09 -9.76 11.04
CA MET A 69 -6.81 -10.68 12.16
C MET A 69 -6.99 -12.13 11.73
N ALA A 70 -8.09 -12.49 11.05
CA ALA A 70 -8.33 -13.83 10.56
C ALA A 70 -7.20 -14.30 9.61
N ILE A 71 -6.80 -13.47 8.65
CA ILE A 71 -5.71 -13.77 7.72
C ILE A 71 -4.36 -13.80 8.44
N GLY A 72 -4.10 -12.88 9.35
CA GLY A 72 -2.86 -12.83 10.13
C GLY A 72 -2.60 -14.14 10.88
N THR A 73 -3.62 -14.72 11.51
CA THR A 73 -3.50 -16.01 12.20
C THR A 73 -3.17 -17.17 11.25
N ILE A 74 -3.72 -17.14 10.02
CA ILE A 74 -3.45 -18.15 9.00
C ILE A 74 -2.02 -18.04 8.50
N MET A 75 -1.54 -16.82 8.25
CA MET A 75 -0.19 -16.59 7.75
C MET A 75 0.88 -17.00 8.75
N ILE A 76 0.68 -16.75 10.04
CA ILE A 76 1.59 -17.19 11.11
C ILE A 76 1.64 -18.72 11.14
N GLY A 77 0.50 -19.40 11.02
CA GLY A 77 0.42 -20.86 11.10
C GLY A 77 0.95 -21.60 9.86
N ASN A 78 0.81 -21.00 8.66
CA ASN A 78 1.16 -21.68 7.39
C ASN A 78 2.48 -21.20 6.78
N VAL A 79 3.08 -20.13 7.32
CA VAL A 79 4.35 -19.54 6.83
C VAL A 79 4.32 -19.22 5.33
N SER A 80 3.12 -19.00 4.76
CA SER A 80 2.94 -18.63 3.35
C SER A 80 1.92 -17.52 3.21
N GLN A 81 2.19 -16.60 2.27
CA GLN A 81 1.31 -15.50 1.88
C GLN A 81 0.70 -15.72 0.49
N ASN A 82 1.13 -16.80 -0.18
CA ASN A 82 0.74 -17.09 -1.56
C ASN A 82 -0.59 -17.85 -1.58
N LEU A 83 -1.63 -17.25 -2.17
CA LEU A 83 -2.96 -17.84 -2.32
C LEU A 83 -2.94 -19.20 -3.01
N ASN A 84 -2.00 -19.44 -3.94
CA ASN A 84 -1.89 -20.71 -4.66
C ASN A 84 -1.31 -21.85 -3.79
N GLN A 85 -0.69 -21.51 -2.66
CA GLN A 85 -0.12 -22.47 -1.72
C GLN A 85 -1.06 -22.78 -0.55
N LEU A 86 -2.08 -21.97 -0.37
CA LEU A 86 -3.13 -22.15 0.64
C LEU A 86 -4.29 -22.93 0.00
N GLY A 87 -5.12 -23.57 0.82
CA GLY A 87 -6.33 -24.27 0.36
C GLY A 87 -6.81 -25.29 1.38
N GLY A 88 -8.12 -25.59 1.36
CA GLY A 88 -8.75 -26.62 2.18
C GLY A 88 -8.71 -26.37 3.70
N LEU A 89 -8.54 -25.12 4.13
CA LEU A 89 -8.45 -24.79 5.56
C LEU A 89 -9.79 -24.85 6.31
N TRP A 90 -10.91 -25.03 5.60
CA TRP A 90 -12.23 -25.09 6.25
C TRP A 90 -12.31 -26.19 7.31
N GLY A 91 -11.80 -27.39 7.01
CA GLY A 91 -11.79 -28.51 7.94
C GLY A 91 -10.85 -28.37 9.15
N ARG A 92 -9.91 -27.39 9.11
CA ARG A 92 -8.88 -27.19 10.14
C ARG A 92 -9.05 -25.90 10.94
N ARG A 93 -9.54 -24.85 10.30
CA ARG A 93 -9.68 -23.50 10.89
C ARG A 93 -11.02 -22.85 10.52
N PRO A 94 -12.16 -23.50 10.86
CA PRO A 94 -13.47 -22.98 10.51
C PRO A 94 -13.78 -21.64 11.19
N LEU A 95 -13.32 -21.45 12.44
CA LEU A 95 -13.57 -20.21 13.20
C LEU A 95 -12.96 -18.99 12.51
N MET A 96 -11.73 -19.13 12.00
CA MET A 96 -11.10 -18.04 11.26
C MET A 96 -11.78 -17.79 9.91
N GLY A 97 -12.32 -18.86 9.29
CA GLY A 97 -13.16 -18.74 8.08
C GLY A 97 -14.46 -17.97 8.35
N LEU A 98 -15.14 -18.29 9.44
CA LEU A 98 -16.34 -17.56 9.86
C LEU A 98 -16.05 -16.10 10.21
N ALA A 99 -14.95 -15.83 10.90
CA ALA A 99 -14.50 -14.47 11.19
C ALA A 99 -14.23 -13.67 9.90
N PHE A 100 -13.54 -14.29 8.94
CA PHE A 100 -13.31 -13.67 7.63
C PHE A 100 -14.64 -13.39 6.90
N LEU A 101 -15.57 -14.35 6.85
CA LEU A 101 -16.87 -14.17 6.22
C LEU A 101 -17.70 -13.08 6.88
N THR A 102 -17.68 -12.99 8.21
CA THR A 102 -18.35 -11.91 8.96
C THR A 102 -17.76 -10.54 8.61
N GLY A 103 -16.43 -10.42 8.57
CA GLY A 103 -15.77 -9.20 8.17
C GLY A 103 -16.04 -8.85 6.70
N ALA A 104 -15.97 -9.84 5.81
CA ALA A 104 -16.28 -9.65 4.39
C ALA A 104 -17.73 -9.18 4.19
N ALA A 105 -18.71 -9.80 4.86
CA ALA A 105 -20.11 -9.40 4.80
C ALA A 105 -20.31 -7.96 5.32
N GLY A 106 -19.53 -7.53 6.32
CA GLY A 106 -19.54 -6.15 6.82
C GLY A 106 -19.07 -5.11 5.80
N LEU A 107 -18.15 -5.49 4.91
CA LEU A 107 -17.67 -4.61 3.83
C LEU A 107 -18.49 -4.74 2.53
N MET A 108 -19.06 -5.91 2.27
CA MET A 108 -19.95 -6.10 1.14
C MET A 108 -21.27 -5.36 1.39
N ALA A 109 -21.88 -4.87 0.33
CA ALA A 109 -23.22 -4.31 0.42
C ALA A 109 -24.28 -5.42 0.60
N LEU A 110 -24.26 -6.09 1.75
CA LEU A 110 -25.20 -7.12 2.15
C LEU A 110 -26.07 -6.65 3.33
N PRO A 111 -27.41 -6.69 3.22
CA PRO A 111 -28.26 -6.50 4.39
C PRO A 111 -28.07 -7.68 5.38
N PRO A 112 -28.09 -7.48 6.68
CA PRO A 112 -28.32 -6.25 7.44
C PRO A 112 -27.06 -5.47 7.82
N PHE A 113 -25.92 -5.73 7.21
CA PHE A 113 -24.66 -5.09 7.59
C PHE A 113 -24.64 -3.60 7.25
N ALA A 114 -23.89 -2.83 8.05
CA ALA A 114 -23.78 -1.38 7.91
C ALA A 114 -23.16 -0.93 6.57
N GLY A 115 -22.32 -1.77 5.94
CA GLY A 115 -21.78 -1.55 4.60
C GLY A 115 -22.84 -1.35 3.53
N PHE A 116 -23.98 -2.05 3.64
CA PHE A 116 -25.10 -1.89 2.72
C PHE A 116 -25.69 -0.48 2.78
N ALA A 117 -25.95 0.04 3.98
CA ALA A 117 -26.50 1.38 4.15
C ALA A 117 -25.52 2.46 3.66
N ALA A 118 -24.26 2.41 4.08
CA ALA A 118 -23.25 3.40 3.71
C ALA A 118 -22.99 3.43 2.18
N LEU A 119 -22.93 2.27 1.52
CA LEU A 119 -22.80 2.20 0.06
C LEU A 119 -24.10 2.60 -0.67
N GLY A 120 -25.26 2.34 -0.07
CA GLY A 120 -26.55 2.80 -0.56
C GLY A 120 -26.65 4.33 -0.58
N GLU A 121 -26.17 4.98 0.48
CA GLU A 121 -26.06 6.45 0.55
C GLU A 121 -25.11 6.99 -0.53
N LEU A 122 -23.93 6.36 -0.73
CA LEU A 122 -23.01 6.75 -1.80
C LEU A 122 -23.64 6.60 -3.17
N LEU A 123 -24.39 5.51 -3.43
CA LEU A 123 -25.06 5.28 -4.68
C LEU A 123 -26.17 6.32 -4.93
N THR A 124 -26.90 6.70 -3.88
CA THR A 124 -27.91 7.76 -3.92
C THR A 124 -27.26 9.11 -4.25
N LEU A 125 -26.13 9.40 -3.63
CA LEU A 125 -25.36 10.60 -3.90
C LEU A 125 -24.84 10.64 -5.36
N ALA A 126 -24.38 9.50 -5.87
CA ALA A 126 -23.97 9.34 -7.26
C ALA A 126 -25.15 9.54 -8.23
N ALA A 127 -26.35 9.07 -7.89
CA ALA A 127 -27.56 9.25 -8.67
C ALA A 127 -28.01 10.72 -8.76
N GLN A 128 -27.77 11.50 -7.70
CA GLN A 128 -28.10 12.94 -7.64
C GLN A 128 -26.99 13.83 -8.23
N SER A 129 -25.88 13.27 -8.68
CA SER A 129 -24.75 14.02 -9.24
C SER A 129 -25.02 14.55 -10.64
N SER A 130 -24.11 15.38 -11.15
CA SER A 130 -24.17 15.89 -12.53
C SER A 130 -23.92 14.82 -13.62
N ALA A 131 -23.41 13.64 -13.25
CA ALA A 131 -23.08 12.56 -14.19
C ALA A 131 -23.54 11.18 -13.66
N PRO A 132 -24.83 10.98 -13.37
CA PRO A 132 -25.34 9.75 -12.78
C PRO A 132 -25.12 8.52 -13.67
N ALA A 133 -25.24 8.69 -15.00
CA ALA A 133 -25.04 7.62 -15.97
C ALA A 133 -23.60 7.05 -15.97
N LEU A 134 -22.62 7.79 -15.47
CA LEU A 134 -21.24 7.34 -15.33
C LEU A 134 -20.95 6.83 -13.91
N LEU A 135 -21.37 7.59 -12.89
CA LEU A 135 -20.94 7.34 -11.51
C LEU A 135 -21.69 6.16 -10.87
N MET A 136 -22.98 5.97 -11.17
CA MET A 136 -23.72 4.82 -10.64
C MET A 136 -23.14 3.48 -11.12
N PRO A 137 -22.97 3.23 -12.44
CA PRO A 137 -22.35 2.00 -12.91
C PRO A 137 -20.92 1.80 -12.38
N LEU A 138 -20.15 2.89 -12.19
CA LEU A 138 -18.81 2.84 -11.64
C LEU A 138 -18.83 2.32 -10.18
N VAL A 139 -19.71 2.86 -9.33
CA VAL A 139 -19.87 2.39 -7.93
C VAL A 139 -20.32 0.94 -7.90
N LEU A 140 -21.33 0.57 -8.71
CA LEU A 140 -21.84 -0.80 -8.76
C LEU A 140 -20.79 -1.80 -9.25
N LEU A 141 -20.04 -1.44 -10.30
CA LEU A 141 -18.97 -2.30 -10.83
C LEU A 141 -17.83 -2.46 -9.82
N ALA A 142 -17.39 -1.37 -9.19
CA ALA A 142 -16.36 -1.44 -8.16
C ALA A 142 -16.82 -2.29 -6.96
N ASN A 143 -18.08 -2.15 -6.51
CA ASN A 143 -18.66 -3.00 -5.48
C ASN A 143 -18.67 -4.49 -5.89
N THR A 144 -19.09 -4.80 -7.13
CA THR A 144 -19.04 -6.16 -7.68
C THR A 144 -17.63 -6.75 -7.61
N LEU A 145 -16.62 -5.98 -8.01
CA LEU A 145 -15.22 -6.41 -8.01
C LEU A 145 -14.67 -6.60 -6.59
N ILE A 146 -15.03 -5.72 -5.65
CA ILE A 146 -14.65 -5.86 -4.23
C ILE A 146 -15.24 -7.15 -3.66
N CYS A 147 -16.53 -7.39 -3.88
CA CYS A 147 -17.21 -8.61 -3.44
C CYS A 147 -16.55 -9.85 -4.06
N ALA A 148 -16.29 -9.83 -5.35
CA ALA A 148 -15.59 -10.90 -6.04
C ALA A 148 -14.19 -11.14 -5.48
N GLY A 149 -13.44 -10.09 -5.15
CA GLY A 149 -12.11 -10.17 -4.54
C GLY A 149 -12.12 -10.82 -3.17
N LEU A 150 -13.06 -10.42 -2.30
CA LEU A 150 -13.21 -11.00 -0.96
C LEU A 150 -13.60 -12.48 -1.04
N VAL A 151 -14.57 -12.84 -1.89
CA VAL A 151 -14.98 -14.25 -2.10
C VAL A 151 -13.83 -15.06 -2.69
N ARG A 152 -13.07 -14.52 -3.64
CA ARG A 152 -11.89 -15.20 -4.20
C ARG A 152 -10.86 -15.50 -3.13
N VAL A 153 -10.51 -14.54 -2.28
CA VAL A 153 -9.56 -14.73 -1.18
C VAL A 153 -10.07 -15.83 -0.23
N PHE A 154 -11.36 -15.78 0.15
CA PHE A 154 -11.98 -16.81 0.97
C PHE A 154 -11.88 -18.18 0.31
N ALA A 155 -12.32 -18.30 -0.93
CA ALA A 155 -12.39 -19.57 -1.66
C ALA A 155 -11.02 -20.22 -1.83
N LEU A 156 -9.98 -19.43 -2.11
CA LEU A 156 -8.62 -19.94 -2.28
C LEU A 156 -7.97 -20.39 -0.96
N ILE A 157 -8.38 -19.83 0.18
CA ILE A 157 -7.83 -20.18 1.49
C ILE A 157 -8.60 -21.32 2.14
N TRP A 158 -9.92 -21.21 2.22
CA TRP A 158 -10.75 -22.18 2.93
C TRP A 158 -11.39 -23.24 2.03
N GLY A 159 -11.56 -22.93 0.75
CA GLY A 159 -12.10 -23.88 -0.25
C GLY A 159 -11.04 -24.82 -0.81
N GLY A 160 -11.49 -25.73 -1.68
CA GLY A 160 -10.64 -26.68 -2.39
C GLY A 160 -10.03 -27.78 -1.51
N THR A 161 -9.03 -28.46 -2.06
CA THR A 161 -8.30 -29.54 -1.39
C THR A 161 -7.17 -29.00 -0.52
N THR A 162 -6.88 -29.71 0.58
CA THR A 162 -5.77 -29.36 1.48
C THR A 162 -4.41 -29.46 0.77
N THR A 163 -3.62 -28.41 0.86
CA THR A 163 -2.26 -28.36 0.32
C THR A 163 -1.24 -28.84 1.36
N PRO A 164 0.01 -29.16 0.97
CA PRO A 164 1.07 -29.51 1.93
C PRO A 164 1.34 -28.40 2.97
N PHE A 165 1.11 -27.14 2.61
CA PHE A 165 1.21 -26.00 3.55
C PHE A 165 0.04 -25.97 4.54
N SER A 166 -1.18 -26.25 4.07
CA SER A 166 -2.39 -26.31 4.90
C SER A 166 -2.38 -27.50 5.85
N LEU A 167 -1.76 -28.63 5.48
CA LEU A 167 -1.66 -29.83 6.32
C LEU A 167 -0.86 -29.56 7.62
N ARG A 168 0.10 -28.64 7.60
CA ARG A 168 0.90 -28.26 8.76
C ARG A 168 0.24 -27.22 9.66
N SER A 169 -0.91 -26.69 9.24
CA SER A 169 -1.63 -25.64 9.96
C SER A 169 -2.22 -26.20 11.27
N ALA A 170 -1.59 -25.90 12.37
CA ALA A 170 -2.13 -26.18 13.71
C ALA A 170 -3.35 -25.28 13.99
N GLU A 171 -4.24 -25.70 14.86
CA GLU A 171 -5.35 -24.88 15.33
C GLU A 171 -4.83 -23.62 16.05
N VAL A 172 -5.60 -22.53 15.93
CA VAL A 172 -5.18 -21.23 16.50
C VAL A 172 -5.28 -21.28 18.02
N LEU A 173 -4.25 -20.80 18.69
CA LEU A 173 -4.26 -20.68 20.15
C LEU A 173 -5.46 -19.81 20.58
N TRP A 174 -6.15 -20.21 21.64
CA TRP A 174 -7.34 -19.51 22.12
C TRP A 174 -7.09 -18.01 22.42
N LEU A 175 -5.85 -17.64 22.77
CA LEU A 175 -5.43 -16.26 22.97
C LEU A 175 -5.57 -15.39 21.71
N MET A 176 -5.46 -15.99 20.51
CA MET A 176 -5.63 -15.30 19.23
C MET A 176 -7.06 -15.40 18.70
N SER A 177 -7.74 -16.52 18.99
CA SER A 177 -9.12 -16.72 18.52
C SER A 177 -10.12 -15.90 19.32
N LEU A 178 -9.91 -15.68 20.61
CA LEU A 178 -10.85 -14.93 21.46
C LEU A 178 -11.01 -13.46 21.01
N PRO A 179 -9.95 -12.65 20.81
CA PRO A 179 -10.13 -11.28 20.32
C PRO A 179 -10.77 -11.26 18.92
N THR A 180 -10.45 -12.23 18.06
CA THR A 180 -11.06 -12.33 16.72
C THR A 180 -12.57 -12.60 16.81
N MET A 181 -13.01 -13.48 17.72
CA MET A 181 -14.44 -13.76 17.92
C MET A 181 -15.18 -12.59 18.57
N LEU A 182 -14.55 -11.90 19.53
CA LEU A 182 -15.11 -10.67 20.10
C LEU A 182 -15.30 -9.59 19.02
N LEU A 183 -14.30 -9.40 18.18
CA LEU A 183 -14.39 -8.45 17.07
C LEU A 183 -15.46 -8.87 16.04
N ALA A 184 -15.61 -10.17 15.75
CA ALA A 184 -16.70 -10.68 14.92
C ALA A 184 -18.08 -10.36 15.52
N GLY A 185 -18.23 -10.52 16.82
CA GLY A 185 -19.43 -10.11 17.55
C GLY A 185 -19.71 -8.61 17.40
N LEU A 186 -18.68 -7.75 17.53
CA LEU A 186 -18.83 -6.31 17.34
C LEU A 186 -19.23 -5.97 15.90
N VAL A 187 -18.66 -6.61 14.90
CA VAL A 187 -19.01 -6.38 13.48
C VAL A 187 -20.48 -6.75 13.21
N LEU A 188 -20.97 -7.86 13.80
CA LEU A 188 -22.38 -8.25 13.69
C LEU A 188 -23.33 -7.25 14.37
N HIS A 189 -22.93 -6.66 15.49
CA HIS A 189 -23.74 -5.70 16.24
C HIS A 189 -23.55 -4.26 15.76
N LEU A 190 -22.55 -3.99 14.91
CA LEU A 190 -22.25 -2.64 14.42
C LEU A 190 -23.45 -1.93 13.79
N PRO A 191 -24.27 -2.57 12.93
CA PRO A 191 -25.45 -1.92 12.35
C PRO A 191 -26.44 -1.45 13.42
N VAL A 192 -26.73 -2.33 14.39
CA VAL A 192 -27.65 -2.03 15.49
C VAL A 192 -27.12 -0.88 16.36
N LEU A 193 -25.83 -0.88 16.64
CA LEU A 193 -25.18 0.17 17.41
C LEU A 193 -25.25 1.53 16.69
N LEU A 194 -24.96 1.57 15.39
CA LEU A 194 -24.98 2.81 14.60
C LEU A 194 -26.40 3.38 14.46
N VAL A 195 -27.41 2.50 14.33
CA VAL A 195 -28.82 2.93 14.34
C VAL A 195 -29.22 3.48 15.71
N HIS A 196 -28.84 2.79 16.78
CA HIS A 196 -29.18 3.23 18.15
C HIS A 196 -28.54 4.58 18.52
N LEU A 197 -27.35 4.83 17.98
CA LEU A 197 -26.65 6.10 18.12
C LEU A 197 -27.17 7.21 17.18
N GLY A 198 -28.13 6.90 16.30
CA GLY A 198 -28.66 7.85 15.31
C GLY A 198 -27.68 8.28 14.25
N VAL A 199 -26.63 7.47 14.04
CA VAL A 199 -25.57 7.77 13.05
C VAL A 199 -25.95 7.25 11.65
N LEU A 200 -26.61 6.10 11.59
CA LEU A 200 -26.99 5.44 10.35
C LEU A 200 -28.47 5.08 10.40
N ASP A 201 -29.18 5.36 9.34
CA ASP A 201 -30.57 4.98 9.23
C ASP A 201 -30.68 3.68 8.41
N LEU A 202 -30.99 2.56 9.08
CA LEU A 202 -31.27 1.28 8.45
C LEU A 202 -32.77 1.11 8.14
N THR A 203 -33.57 2.14 8.40
CA THR A 203 -35.04 2.08 8.20
C THR A 203 -35.53 2.06 6.75
N PRO A 204 -34.72 1.98 5.69
CA PRO A 204 -35.26 1.73 4.35
C PRO A 204 -35.78 0.31 4.15
N LEU A 205 -35.87 -0.51 5.19
CA LEU A 205 -36.45 -1.86 5.01
C LEU A 205 -37.96 -1.90 4.69
N PRO A 206 -38.81 -0.92 5.00
CA PRO A 206 -40.20 -0.93 4.49
C PRO A 206 -40.41 -0.25 3.14
N GLY A 207 -39.40 0.23 2.49
CA GLY A 207 -39.49 0.82 1.18
C GLY A 207 -38.12 0.87 0.55
N TRP A 208 -37.53 -0.30 0.34
CA TRP A 208 -36.24 -0.46 -0.34
C TRP A 208 -36.16 0.54 -1.48
N GLY A 209 -35.52 1.68 -1.25
CA GLY A 209 -35.41 2.72 -2.23
C GLY A 209 -34.87 2.18 -3.54
N ALA A 210 -35.13 2.83 -4.64
CA ALA A 210 -34.75 2.39 -5.99
C ALA A 210 -33.25 2.00 -6.12
N MET A 211 -32.41 2.46 -5.18
CA MET A 211 -30.97 2.19 -5.15
C MET A 211 -30.58 0.90 -4.43
N ALA A 212 -31.44 0.34 -3.58
CA ALA A 212 -31.14 -0.89 -2.83
C ALA A 212 -31.01 -2.11 -3.76
N TRP A 213 -31.91 -2.25 -4.73
CA TRP A 213 -31.92 -3.36 -5.67
C TRP A 213 -30.68 -3.44 -6.58
N PRO A 214 -30.27 -2.36 -7.27
CA PRO A 214 -29.04 -2.37 -8.07
C PRO A 214 -27.81 -2.70 -7.21
N LEU A 215 -27.72 -2.17 -5.99
CA LEU A 215 -26.62 -2.42 -5.08
C LEU A 215 -26.57 -3.88 -4.63
N LEU A 216 -27.71 -4.44 -4.23
CA LEU A 216 -27.83 -5.86 -3.85
C LEU A 216 -27.49 -6.77 -5.04
N LEU A 217 -28.00 -6.45 -6.24
CA LEU A 217 -27.70 -7.20 -7.44
C LEU A 217 -26.21 -7.21 -7.75
N SER A 218 -25.54 -6.04 -7.67
CA SER A 218 -24.10 -5.92 -7.88
C SER A 218 -23.31 -6.80 -6.90
N THR A 219 -23.73 -6.83 -5.65
CA THR A 219 -23.12 -7.67 -4.60
C THR A 219 -23.32 -9.16 -4.89
N LEU A 220 -24.56 -9.57 -5.20
CA LEU A 220 -24.88 -10.97 -5.51
C LEU A 220 -24.17 -11.45 -6.78
N VAL A 221 -24.06 -10.61 -7.80
CA VAL A 221 -23.28 -10.93 -9.02
C VAL A 221 -21.82 -11.13 -8.67
N GLY A 222 -21.20 -10.24 -7.89
CA GLY A 222 -19.81 -10.36 -7.48
C GLY A 222 -19.55 -11.65 -6.68
N ILE A 223 -20.43 -11.96 -5.72
CA ILE A 223 -20.36 -13.19 -4.92
C ILE A 223 -20.58 -14.41 -5.82
N GLY A 224 -21.65 -14.43 -6.62
CA GLY A 224 -22.02 -15.59 -7.44
C GLY A 224 -20.99 -15.93 -8.50
N VAL A 225 -20.49 -14.95 -9.23
CA VAL A 225 -19.44 -15.15 -10.24
C VAL A 225 -18.16 -15.67 -9.59
N SER A 226 -17.71 -15.04 -8.51
CA SER A 226 -16.48 -15.46 -7.84
C SER A 226 -16.63 -16.83 -7.15
N ALA A 227 -17.78 -17.10 -6.53
CA ALA A 227 -18.06 -18.40 -5.94
C ALA A 227 -18.06 -19.51 -7.00
N GLY A 228 -18.71 -19.28 -8.14
CA GLY A 228 -18.73 -20.24 -9.26
C GLY A 228 -17.35 -20.52 -9.86
N LEU A 229 -16.46 -19.51 -9.88
CA LEU A 229 -15.11 -19.65 -10.43
C LEU A 229 -14.11 -20.28 -9.45
N TYR A 230 -14.25 -20.03 -8.15
CA TYR A 230 -13.20 -20.35 -7.16
C TYR A 230 -13.62 -21.36 -6.08
N LEU A 231 -14.92 -21.61 -5.82
CA LEU A 231 -15.37 -22.58 -4.81
C LEU A 231 -15.50 -24.02 -5.34
N GLY A 232 -15.18 -24.29 -6.61
CA GLY A 232 -15.21 -25.64 -7.17
C GLY A 232 -14.07 -26.54 -6.66
N ASP A 233 -14.13 -27.84 -6.98
CA ASP A 233 -13.12 -28.85 -6.59
C ASP A 233 -11.70 -28.55 -7.15
N ARG A 234 -11.62 -27.70 -8.13
CA ARG A 234 -10.35 -27.20 -8.69
C ARG A 234 -10.42 -25.67 -8.75
N PRO A 235 -10.11 -24.98 -7.66
CA PRO A 235 -10.03 -23.53 -7.70
C PRO A 235 -9.00 -23.12 -8.75
N LEU A 236 -9.48 -22.47 -9.80
CA LEU A 236 -8.61 -21.98 -10.87
C LEU A 236 -7.86 -20.78 -10.33
N ALA A 237 -6.59 -20.95 -10.04
CA ALA A 237 -5.71 -19.81 -9.73
C ALA A 237 -5.70 -18.79 -10.88
N ARG A 238 -5.99 -19.27 -12.13
CA ARG A 238 -6.18 -18.49 -13.35
C ARG A 238 -7.45 -18.96 -14.05
N PRO A 239 -8.61 -18.34 -13.74
CA PRO A 239 -9.90 -18.83 -14.23
C PRO A 239 -10.08 -18.69 -15.75
N ILE A 240 -9.35 -17.76 -16.39
CA ILE A 240 -9.51 -17.47 -17.82
C ILE A 240 -8.13 -17.47 -18.49
N PRO A 241 -7.74 -18.58 -19.17
CA PRO A 241 -6.43 -18.69 -19.84
C PRO A 241 -6.17 -17.58 -20.87
N SER A 242 -7.22 -17.12 -21.57
CA SER A 242 -7.12 -16.05 -22.56
C SER A 242 -6.79 -14.67 -21.97
N LEU A 243 -7.02 -14.45 -20.69
CA LEU A 243 -6.71 -13.22 -19.97
C LEU A 243 -5.42 -13.30 -19.14
N GLY A 244 -4.64 -14.38 -19.28
CA GLY A 244 -3.43 -14.61 -18.50
C GLY A 244 -2.43 -13.45 -18.59
N GLY A 245 -2.25 -12.87 -19.77
CA GLY A 245 -1.37 -11.70 -19.95
C GLY A 245 -1.87 -10.43 -19.21
N LEU A 246 -3.17 -10.20 -19.23
CA LEU A 246 -3.78 -9.08 -18.48
C LEU A 246 -3.70 -9.32 -16.97
N GLN A 247 -3.96 -10.54 -16.54
CA GLN A 247 -3.86 -10.94 -15.14
C GLN A 247 -2.41 -10.80 -14.64
N ASP A 248 -1.42 -11.25 -15.41
CA ASP A 248 -0.01 -11.11 -15.05
C ASP A 248 0.41 -9.63 -15.00
N TRP A 249 -0.09 -8.80 -15.91
CA TRP A 249 0.16 -7.37 -15.91
C TRP A 249 -0.43 -6.67 -14.68
N LEU A 250 -1.67 -7.00 -14.30
CA LEU A 250 -2.32 -6.51 -13.09
C LEU A 250 -1.67 -7.07 -11.82
N ALA A 251 -1.28 -8.35 -11.80
CA ALA A 251 -0.61 -8.98 -10.66
C ALA A 251 0.76 -8.37 -10.33
N HIS A 252 1.41 -7.78 -11.35
CA HIS A 252 2.65 -7.01 -11.16
C HIS A 252 2.39 -5.49 -11.04
N ASP A 253 1.22 -5.11 -10.52
CA ASP A 253 0.83 -3.72 -10.26
C ASP A 253 1.00 -2.81 -11.49
N MET A 254 0.54 -3.28 -12.66
CA MET A 254 0.67 -2.58 -13.94
C MET A 254 2.13 -2.24 -14.31
N GLN A 255 3.10 -3.04 -13.81
CA GLN A 255 4.54 -2.81 -13.94
C GLN A 255 5.02 -1.48 -13.32
N THR A 256 4.31 -0.96 -12.34
CA THR A 256 4.63 0.29 -11.65
C THR A 256 6.03 0.25 -11.03
N GLU A 257 6.47 -0.91 -10.54
CA GLU A 257 7.84 -1.12 -10.05
C GLU A 257 8.89 -0.83 -11.12
N ARG A 258 8.70 -1.32 -12.36
CA ARG A 258 9.62 -1.06 -13.46
C ARG A 258 9.64 0.41 -13.87
N PHE A 259 8.47 1.05 -13.87
CA PHE A 259 8.36 2.48 -14.15
C PHE A 259 9.07 3.30 -13.07
N TYR A 260 8.83 2.98 -11.79
CA TYR A 260 9.47 3.64 -10.66
C TYR A 260 11.00 3.48 -10.68
N HIS A 261 11.49 2.28 -10.97
CA HIS A 261 12.93 2.04 -11.12
C HIS A 261 13.56 2.83 -12.26
N ARG A 262 12.88 2.96 -13.40
CA ARG A 262 13.40 3.68 -14.56
C ARG A 262 13.35 5.21 -14.40
N THR A 263 12.45 5.72 -13.59
CA THR A 263 12.24 7.16 -13.38
C THR A 263 12.86 7.62 -12.07
N VAL A 264 12.21 7.34 -10.96
CA VAL A 264 12.60 7.87 -9.64
C VAL A 264 13.93 7.30 -9.18
N VAL A 265 14.09 5.98 -9.21
CA VAL A 265 15.33 5.33 -8.76
C VAL A 265 16.51 5.72 -9.65
N ALA A 266 16.31 5.82 -10.96
CA ALA A 266 17.36 6.25 -11.88
C ALA A 266 17.83 7.69 -11.58
N VAL A 267 16.91 8.61 -11.30
CA VAL A 267 17.24 10.00 -10.91
C VAL A 267 17.99 10.04 -9.57
N VAL A 268 17.48 9.29 -8.56
CA VAL A 268 18.14 9.22 -7.24
C VAL A 268 19.56 8.65 -7.36
N LEU A 269 19.74 7.58 -8.15
CA LEU A 269 21.06 7.00 -8.40
C LEU A 269 21.98 7.95 -9.16
N ALA A 270 21.45 8.72 -10.12
CA ALA A 270 22.24 9.73 -10.82
C ALA A 270 22.70 10.84 -9.86
N LEU A 271 21.82 11.34 -9.00
CA LEU A 271 22.17 12.31 -7.97
C LEU A 271 23.16 11.75 -6.96
N SER A 272 22.99 10.50 -6.53
CA SER A 272 23.95 9.82 -5.63
C SER A 272 25.33 9.68 -6.27
N ARG A 273 25.40 9.32 -7.56
CA ARG A 273 26.68 9.25 -8.30
C ARG A 273 27.33 10.64 -8.43
N LEU A 274 26.52 11.67 -8.66
CA LEU A 274 27.02 13.05 -8.73
C LEU A 274 27.59 13.48 -7.37
N ALA A 275 26.88 13.19 -6.27
CA ALA A 275 27.36 13.48 -4.92
C ALA A 275 28.66 12.73 -4.61
N ALA A 276 28.73 11.43 -4.88
CA ALA A 276 29.93 10.64 -4.69
C ALA A 276 31.11 11.14 -5.56
N TRP A 277 30.83 11.54 -6.80
CA TRP A 277 31.84 12.13 -7.66
C TRP A 277 32.36 13.46 -7.09
N SER A 278 31.47 14.32 -6.59
CA SER A 278 31.87 15.61 -5.98
C SER A 278 32.68 15.39 -4.71
N GLU A 279 32.33 14.43 -3.88
CA GLU A 279 33.09 14.09 -2.68
C GLU A 279 34.50 13.59 -3.04
N LEU A 280 34.60 12.57 -3.89
CA LEU A 280 35.88 11.96 -4.26
C LEU A 280 36.79 12.88 -5.08
N ARG A 281 36.24 13.69 -6.01
CA ARG A 281 37.05 14.52 -6.91
C ARG A 281 37.27 15.92 -6.40
N VAL A 282 36.27 16.54 -5.79
CA VAL A 282 36.36 17.93 -5.33
C VAL A 282 36.87 17.98 -3.90
N ILE A 283 36.23 17.31 -2.95
CA ILE A 283 36.59 17.44 -1.54
C ILE A 283 37.87 16.67 -1.23
N ASP A 284 37.94 15.40 -1.57
CA ASP A 284 39.13 14.58 -1.31
C ASP A 284 40.30 14.99 -2.22
N GLY A 285 40.03 15.37 -3.46
CA GLY A 285 41.03 15.88 -4.40
C GLY A 285 41.66 17.17 -3.90
N PHE A 286 40.87 18.10 -3.37
CA PHE A 286 41.38 19.37 -2.79
C PHE A 286 42.14 19.10 -1.49
N SER A 287 41.63 18.26 -0.60
CA SER A 287 42.29 17.86 0.65
C SER A 287 43.63 17.16 0.36
N GLY A 288 43.64 16.22 -0.59
CA GLY A 288 44.85 15.50 -1.01
C GLY A 288 45.89 16.41 -1.66
N SER A 289 45.45 17.35 -2.50
CA SER A 289 46.36 18.32 -3.14
C SER A 289 46.96 19.31 -2.14
N SER A 290 46.17 19.80 -1.18
CA SER A 290 46.66 20.67 -0.10
C SER A 290 47.66 19.95 0.82
N GLY A 291 47.37 18.69 1.18
CA GLY A 291 48.29 17.81 1.92
C GLY A 291 49.59 17.54 1.13
N GLY A 292 49.46 17.29 -0.17
CA GLY A 292 50.61 17.12 -1.08
C GLY A 292 51.46 18.36 -1.19
N ALA A 293 50.84 19.52 -1.31
CA ALA A 293 51.55 20.83 -1.34
C ALA A 293 52.27 21.10 -0.02
N ALA A 294 51.64 20.82 1.11
CA ALA A 294 52.27 20.95 2.44
C ALA A 294 53.51 20.03 2.60
N LEU A 295 53.37 18.76 2.17
CA LEU A 295 54.48 17.81 2.18
C LEU A 295 55.62 18.20 1.25
N ALA A 296 55.29 18.70 0.05
CA ALA A 296 56.29 19.22 -0.90
C ALA A 296 56.99 20.44 -0.34
N GLY A 297 56.26 21.38 0.31
CA GLY A 297 56.82 22.51 1.03
C GLY A 297 57.73 22.09 2.19
N ALA A 298 57.31 21.14 2.99
CA ALA A 298 58.11 20.59 4.09
C ALA A 298 59.40 19.92 3.59
N ARG A 299 59.33 19.15 2.49
CA ARG A 299 60.53 18.58 1.86
C ARG A 299 61.48 19.65 1.35
N ARG A 300 61.01 20.72 0.70
CA ARG A 300 61.86 21.84 0.26
C ARG A 300 62.49 22.55 1.44
N LEU A 301 61.76 22.79 2.51
CA LEU A 301 62.29 23.38 3.74
C LEU A 301 63.32 22.46 4.43
N SER A 302 63.17 21.14 4.33
CA SER A 302 64.15 20.20 4.91
C SER A 302 65.53 20.27 4.23
N PHE A 303 65.63 20.71 2.97
CA PHE A 303 66.94 20.97 2.33
C PHE A 303 67.66 22.17 2.93
N THR A 304 66.95 23.14 3.52
CA THR A 304 67.55 24.29 4.18
C THR A 304 68.03 23.96 5.58
N THR A 305 67.51 22.84 6.17
CA THR A 305 67.92 22.36 7.50
C THR A 305 68.96 21.22 7.39
N SER A 306 70.03 21.40 6.65
CA SER A 306 71.03 20.36 6.38
C SER A 306 71.96 20.01 7.54
N GLY A 307 71.71 20.55 8.74
CA GLY A 307 72.55 20.32 9.93
C GLY A 307 73.96 20.88 9.90
N ARG A 308 74.31 21.57 8.81
CA ARG A 308 75.61 22.24 8.67
C ARG A 308 75.48 23.68 9.17
N SER A 309 76.19 23.99 10.27
CA SER A 309 76.17 25.31 10.88
C SER A 309 76.53 26.43 9.90
N GLN A 310 77.41 26.17 8.89
CA GLN A 310 77.76 27.07 7.82
C GLN A 310 76.59 27.49 6.92
N GLY A 311 75.65 26.56 6.65
CA GLY A 311 74.45 26.84 5.86
C GLY A 311 73.53 27.82 6.60
N TYR A 312 73.32 27.62 7.89
CA TYR A 312 72.51 28.54 8.69
C TYR A 312 73.08 29.91 8.81
N ALA A 313 74.41 30.00 8.98
CA ALA A 313 75.15 31.33 8.99
C ALA A 313 74.95 32.03 7.66
N LEU A 314 75.03 31.32 6.54
CA LEU A 314 74.90 31.93 5.19
C LEU A 314 73.44 32.39 4.94
N THR A 315 72.43 31.63 5.34
CA THR A 315 71.06 32.10 5.20
C THR A 315 70.68 33.24 6.11
N LEU A 316 71.28 33.33 7.28
CA LEU A 316 71.13 34.47 8.20
C LEU A 316 71.79 35.73 7.60
N LEU A 317 73.00 35.57 7.05
CA LEU A 317 73.76 36.68 6.41
C LEU A 317 73.03 37.18 5.16
N LEU A 318 72.49 36.29 4.33
CA LEU A 318 71.66 36.64 3.18
C LEU A 318 70.38 37.35 3.61
N GLY A 319 69.68 36.89 4.64
CA GLY A 319 68.48 37.53 5.20
C GLY A 319 68.75 38.96 5.67
N VAL A 320 69.88 39.16 6.38
CA VAL A 320 70.35 40.52 6.83
C VAL A 320 70.69 41.40 5.63
N LEU A 321 71.37 40.88 4.62
CA LEU A 321 71.73 41.64 3.41
C LEU A 321 70.44 42.03 2.62
N VAL A 322 69.48 41.15 2.45
CA VAL A 322 68.22 41.46 1.80
C VAL A 322 67.45 42.53 2.56
N MET A 323 67.42 42.42 3.89
CA MET A 323 66.71 43.37 4.77
C MET A 323 67.45 44.76 4.72
N ALA A 324 68.81 44.79 4.71
CA ALA A 324 69.58 46.02 4.56
C ALA A 324 69.35 46.65 3.18
N ALA A 325 69.35 45.85 2.12
CA ALA A 325 69.07 46.34 0.75
C ALA A 325 67.64 46.90 0.65
N TRP A 326 66.63 46.20 1.27
CA TRP A 326 65.28 46.71 1.31
C TRP A 326 65.13 48.02 2.07
N LEU A 327 65.83 48.17 3.20
CA LEU A 327 65.88 49.42 3.97
C LEU A 327 66.59 50.58 3.20
N LEU A 328 67.54 50.25 2.36
CA LEU A 328 68.20 51.26 1.51
C LEU A 328 67.33 51.74 0.36
N VAL A 329 66.53 50.83 -0.22
CA VAL A 329 65.59 51.12 -1.32
C VAL A 329 64.31 51.76 -0.82
N ALA A 330 63.87 51.41 0.38
CA ALA A 330 62.65 51.91 1.01
C ALA A 330 62.82 53.25 1.77
N ARG A 331 64.00 53.88 1.72
CA ARG A 331 64.08 55.24 2.21
C ARG A 331 63.51 56.19 1.17
N PRO A 332 62.52 57.03 1.51
CA PRO A 332 61.95 58.03 0.64
C PRO A 332 62.94 59.13 0.30
#